data_15ee461aa5c59e92529968a1afec08b0
#
_entry.id   15ee461aa5c59e92529968a1afec08b0
#
_cell.length_a   1.000
_cell.length_b   1.000
_cell.length_c   1.000
_cell.angle_alpha   90.00
_cell.angle_beta   90.00
_cell.angle_gamma   90.00
#
_symmetry.space_group_name_H-M   'P 1'
#
loop_
_entity.id
_entity.type
_entity.pdbx_description
1 polymer ?
#
loop_
_entity_poly.entity_id
_entity_poly.type
_entity_poly.pdbx_seq_one_letter_code
_entity_poly.pdbx_strand_id
1 'polypeptide(L)'
;MANIINIINTILANVKYFRTIEQIWVDKETICAGNNAVTARCRVMGREGKWLIKCYYRHKPNLKEIYGDALYENELGLYSIDGHMEYIDILLMPWVEGRPLDELIGNPNSDYTKLSKSFDKLALDMLGSEYAHGDIKPDNIIVDDELNMRFID
;
A
#
# COMPACT_ATOMS: atom_id res chain seq x y z
N MET A 1 7.68 -17.90 5.14
CA MET A 1 7.90 -16.52 4.60
C MET A 1 7.84 -16.62 3.10
N ALA A 2 6.91 -15.90 2.48
CA ALA A 2 6.73 -15.95 1.03
C ALA A 2 7.96 -15.39 0.28
N ASN A 3 8.29 -16.00 -0.86
CA ASN A 3 9.42 -15.60 -1.68
C ASN A 3 9.04 -14.36 -2.51
N ILE A 4 9.83 -13.29 -2.41
CA ILE A 4 9.62 -12.00 -3.10
C ILE A 4 9.46 -12.20 -4.62
N ILE A 5 10.34 -13.00 -5.23
CA ILE A 5 10.30 -13.26 -6.69
C ILE A 5 9.00 -13.97 -7.06
N ASN A 6 8.55 -14.91 -6.24
CA ASN A 6 7.30 -15.63 -6.46
C ASN A 6 6.09 -14.68 -6.38
N ILE A 7 6.06 -13.77 -5.39
CA ILE A 7 5.03 -12.74 -5.29
C ILE A 7 5.00 -11.87 -6.55
N ILE A 8 6.15 -11.32 -6.94
CA ILE A 8 6.27 -10.44 -8.12
C ILE A 8 5.79 -11.17 -9.39
N ASN A 9 6.27 -12.38 -9.61
CA ASN A 9 5.85 -13.16 -10.79
C ASN A 9 4.35 -13.45 -10.78
N THR A 10 3.78 -13.74 -9.62
CA THR A 10 2.35 -14.06 -9.50
C THR A 10 1.48 -12.85 -9.78
N ILE A 11 1.79 -11.67 -9.22
CA ILE A 11 1.01 -10.45 -9.49
C ILE A 11 1.18 -9.95 -10.93
N LEU A 12 2.33 -10.22 -11.56
CA LEU A 12 2.59 -9.87 -12.96
C LEU A 12 1.96 -10.83 -13.96
N ALA A 13 1.80 -12.09 -13.58
CA ALA A 13 1.25 -13.11 -14.47
C ALA A 13 -0.23 -12.89 -14.79
N ASN A 14 -0.88 -11.95 -14.11
CA ASN A 14 -2.29 -11.60 -14.31
C ASN A 14 -3.23 -12.82 -14.19
N VAL A 15 -2.87 -13.76 -13.32
CA VAL A 15 -3.55 -15.04 -13.18
C VAL A 15 -4.52 -14.95 -12.01
N LYS A 16 -5.64 -15.67 -12.10
CA LYS A 16 -6.73 -15.73 -11.11
C LYS A 16 -6.31 -16.45 -9.80
N TYR A 17 -5.35 -15.91 -9.09
CA TYR A 17 -4.93 -16.46 -7.80
C TYR A 17 -5.48 -15.71 -6.59
N PHE A 18 -6.28 -14.68 -6.83
CA PHE A 18 -6.99 -13.99 -5.77
C PHE A 18 -8.30 -14.71 -5.44
N ARG A 19 -8.73 -14.63 -4.20
CA ARG A 19 -10.01 -15.23 -3.80
C ARG A 19 -11.23 -14.39 -4.16
N THR A 20 -11.13 -13.07 -4.05
CA THR A 20 -12.27 -12.15 -4.23
C THR A 20 -12.13 -11.24 -5.43
N ILE A 21 -10.93 -11.06 -5.96
CA ILE A 21 -10.66 -10.24 -7.15
C ILE A 21 -10.55 -11.14 -8.37
N GLU A 22 -11.21 -10.77 -9.46
CA GLU A 22 -11.10 -11.55 -10.70
C GLU A 22 -9.78 -11.27 -11.41
N GLN A 23 -9.34 -10.01 -11.46
CA GLN A 23 -8.17 -9.62 -12.24
C GLN A 23 -7.58 -8.28 -11.78
N ILE A 24 -6.24 -8.18 -11.84
CA ILE A 24 -5.49 -6.93 -11.68
C ILE A 24 -4.53 -6.73 -12.84
N TRP A 25 -4.18 -5.47 -13.11
CA TRP A 25 -3.12 -5.07 -14.06
C TRP A 25 -2.10 -4.25 -13.30
N VAL A 26 -0.94 -4.84 -13.06
CA VAL A 26 0.15 -4.22 -12.29
C VAL A 26 1.02 -3.37 -13.20
N ASP A 27 1.33 -2.15 -12.75
CA ASP A 27 2.33 -1.29 -13.37
C ASP A 27 3.73 -1.74 -12.91
N LYS A 28 4.47 -2.37 -13.81
CA LYS A 28 5.76 -3.01 -13.54
C LYS A 28 6.81 -2.04 -13.00
N GLU A 29 6.76 -0.77 -13.45
CA GLU A 29 7.75 0.26 -13.08
C GLU A 29 7.57 0.74 -11.64
N THR A 30 6.42 0.44 -11.03
CA THR A 30 6.10 0.84 -9.66
C THR A 30 6.31 -0.25 -8.62
N ILE A 31 6.80 -1.42 -9.03
CA ILE A 31 7.04 -2.53 -8.10
C ILE A 31 8.18 -2.16 -7.16
N CYS A 32 7.88 -2.17 -5.87
CA CYS A 32 8.83 -1.93 -4.80
C CYS A 32 8.81 -3.08 -3.79
N ALA A 33 9.97 -3.64 -3.47
CA ALA A 33 10.15 -4.66 -2.44
C ALA A 33 10.70 -4.01 -1.18
N GLY A 34 9.83 -3.78 -0.20
CA GLY A 34 10.19 -3.26 1.11
C GLY A 34 10.56 -4.38 2.10
N ASN A 35 10.72 -4.02 3.38
CA ASN A 35 11.11 -4.97 4.42
C ASN A 35 10.00 -5.98 4.79
N ASN A 36 8.74 -5.61 4.63
CA ASN A 36 7.59 -6.40 5.09
C ASN A 36 6.66 -6.86 3.97
N ALA A 37 6.71 -6.20 2.81
CA ALA A 37 5.80 -6.44 1.71
C ALA A 37 6.40 -6.05 0.35
N VAL A 38 5.83 -6.61 -0.72
CA VAL A 38 5.94 -6.06 -2.07
C VAL A 38 4.75 -5.14 -2.29
N THR A 39 5.00 -3.95 -2.82
CA THR A 39 3.96 -2.99 -3.22
C THR A 39 4.05 -2.70 -4.71
N ALA A 40 2.92 -2.37 -5.33
CA ALA A 40 2.87 -1.89 -6.71
C ALA A 40 1.58 -1.12 -6.98
N ARG A 41 1.64 -0.19 -7.91
CA ARG A 41 0.44 0.43 -8.47
C ARG A 41 -0.25 -0.54 -9.42
N CYS A 42 -1.57 -0.59 -9.37
CA CYS A 42 -2.35 -1.46 -10.24
C CYS A 42 -3.71 -0.85 -10.59
N ARG A 43 -4.37 -1.47 -11.55
CA ARG A 43 -5.82 -1.34 -11.77
C ARG A 43 -6.48 -2.65 -11.34
N VAL A 44 -7.70 -2.56 -10.84
CA VAL A 44 -8.45 -3.70 -10.33
C VAL A 44 -9.75 -3.81 -11.15
N MET A 45 -10.05 -4.99 -11.65
CA MET A 45 -11.29 -5.25 -12.39
C MET A 45 -12.51 -4.92 -11.52
N GLY A 46 -13.44 -4.17 -12.07
CA GLY A 46 -14.65 -3.73 -11.37
C GLY A 46 -14.45 -2.59 -10.37
N ARG A 47 -13.24 -2.02 -10.26
CA ARG A 47 -12.97 -0.84 -9.43
C ARG A 47 -12.42 0.31 -10.29
N GLU A 48 -12.92 1.52 -10.05
CA GLU A 48 -12.44 2.70 -10.75
C GLU A 48 -11.10 3.20 -10.20
N GLY A 49 -10.35 3.91 -11.05
CA GLY A 49 -9.11 4.57 -10.67
C GLY A 49 -7.88 3.65 -10.57
N LYS A 50 -6.86 4.18 -9.92
CA LYS A 50 -5.61 3.49 -9.63
C LYS A 50 -5.63 2.99 -8.19
N TRP A 51 -5.00 1.85 -7.96
CA TRP A 51 -4.93 1.18 -6.68
C TRP A 51 -3.48 0.85 -6.32
N LEU A 52 -3.18 0.78 -5.05
CA LEU A 52 -1.97 0.18 -4.51
C LEU A 52 -2.29 -1.25 -4.07
N ILE A 53 -1.55 -2.22 -4.60
CA ILE A 53 -1.51 -3.57 -4.03
C ILE A 53 -0.32 -3.67 -3.07
N LYS A 54 -0.54 -4.21 -1.87
CA LYS A 54 0.49 -4.49 -0.88
C LYS A 54 0.40 -5.95 -0.47
N CYS A 55 1.43 -6.74 -0.84
CA CYS A 55 1.50 -8.19 -0.63
C CYS A 55 2.48 -8.48 0.51
N TYR A 56 2.01 -8.95 1.64
CA TYR A 56 2.83 -9.18 2.82
C TYR A 56 3.63 -10.49 2.74
N TYR A 57 4.88 -10.48 3.19
CA TYR A 57 5.72 -11.70 3.25
C TYR A 57 5.32 -12.68 4.34
N ARG A 58 4.60 -12.18 5.34
CA ARG A 58 4.14 -12.95 6.50
C ARG A 58 2.70 -12.56 6.81
N HIS A 59 1.97 -13.51 7.36
CA HIS A 59 0.64 -13.23 7.88
C HIS A 59 0.65 -12.05 8.85
N LYS A 60 -0.30 -11.15 8.67
CA LYS A 60 -0.53 -9.97 9.50
C LYS A 60 -1.90 -10.11 10.19
N PRO A 61 -1.94 -10.35 11.49
CA PRO A 61 -3.21 -10.40 12.21
C PRO A 61 -3.89 -9.03 12.14
N ASN A 62 -5.22 -9.04 12.15
CA ASN A 62 -6.08 -7.87 12.26
C ASN A 62 -6.10 -6.90 11.06
N LEU A 63 -5.51 -7.25 9.90
CA LEU A 63 -5.59 -6.40 8.71
C LEU A 63 -7.04 -6.07 8.32
N LYS A 64 -7.89 -7.08 8.35
CA LYS A 64 -9.31 -6.92 8.05
C LYS A 64 -10.04 -6.01 9.04
N GLU A 65 -9.70 -6.10 10.31
CA GLU A 65 -10.27 -5.26 11.38
C GLU A 65 -9.82 -3.81 11.23
N ILE A 66 -8.53 -3.59 10.90
CA ILE A 66 -7.94 -2.25 10.78
C ILE A 66 -8.40 -1.55 9.49
N TYR A 67 -8.39 -2.26 8.36
CA TYR A 67 -8.63 -1.67 7.03
C TYR A 67 -10.04 -1.94 6.49
N GLY A 68 -10.79 -2.85 7.09
CA GLY A 68 -12.13 -3.25 6.67
C GLY A 68 -12.15 -4.15 5.42
N ASP A 69 -13.32 -4.70 5.14
CA ASP A 69 -13.53 -5.65 4.03
C ASP A 69 -13.30 -5.03 2.64
N ALA A 70 -13.43 -3.71 2.52
CA ALA A 70 -13.29 -3.04 1.24
C ALA A 70 -11.84 -2.95 0.74
N LEU A 71 -10.88 -2.93 1.66
CA LEU A 71 -9.45 -2.78 1.35
C LEU A 71 -8.67 -4.09 1.53
N TYR A 72 -9.14 -4.99 2.38
CA TYR A 72 -8.51 -6.28 2.61
C TYR A 72 -8.94 -7.28 1.54
N GLU A 73 -7.99 -7.67 0.69
CA GLU A 73 -8.15 -8.83 -0.18
C GLU A 73 -7.65 -10.06 0.55
N ASN A 74 -8.46 -11.09 0.57
CA ASN A 74 -8.29 -12.17 1.49
C ASN A 74 -6.96 -12.91 1.32
N GLU A 75 -6.53 -13.20 0.10
CA GLU A 75 -5.27 -13.93 -0.08
C GLU A 75 -4.86 -13.97 -1.55
N LEU A 76 -3.56 -13.85 -1.79
CA LEU A 76 -2.94 -14.20 -3.06
C LEU A 76 -2.38 -15.61 -2.96
N GLY A 77 -2.83 -16.49 -3.83
CA GLY A 77 -2.28 -17.84 -3.92
C GLY A 77 -0.92 -17.84 -4.63
N LEU A 78 0.11 -18.33 -3.94
CA LEU A 78 1.45 -18.51 -4.47
C LEU A 78 1.71 -20.00 -4.64
N TYR A 79 2.15 -20.42 -5.82
CA TYR A 79 2.66 -21.79 -5.99
C TYR A 79 4.11 -21.88 -5.51
N SER A 80 4.35 -22.79 -4.59
CA SER A 80 5.71 -23.16 -4.20
C SER A 80 6.31 -24.15 -5.21
N ILE A 81 7.63 -24.35 -5.15
CA ILE A 81 8.38 -25.23 -6.07
C ILE A 81 7.92 -26.71 -5.96
N ASP A 82 7.42 -27.10 -4.80
CA ASP A 82 6.89 -28.44 -4.52
C ASP A 82 5.42 -28.62 -4.94
N GLY A 83 4.81 -27.60 -5.56
CA GLY A 83 3.45 -27.64 -6.07
C GLY A 83 2.34 -27.35 -5.05
N HIS A 84 2.71 -26.99 -3.82
CA HIS A 84 1.73 -26.54 -2.82
C HIS A 84 1.36 -25.08 -3.04
N MET A 85 0.09 -24.74 -2.80
CA MET A 85 -0.37 -23.37 -2.81
C MET A 85 -0.30 -22.78 -1.41
N GLU A 86 0.47 -21.70 -1.25
CA GLU A 86 0.52 -20.88 -0.05
C GLU A 86 -0.26 -19.59 -0.31
N TYR A 87 -1.06 -19.14 0.64
CA TYR A 87 -1.80 -17.88 0.53
C TYR A 87 -1.17 -16.82 1.42
N ILE A 88 -1.05 -15.60 0.88
CA ILE A 88 -0.53 -14.44 1.59
C ILE A 88 -1.58 -13.35 1.71
N ASP A 89 -1.47 -12.56 2.78
CA ASP A 89 -2.35 -11.41 2.99
C ASP A 89 -2.02 -10.28 2.01
N ILE A 90 -3.06 -9.63 1.52
CA ILE A 90 -2.96 -8.46 0.65
C ILE A 90 -3.86 -7.34 1.14
N LEU A 91 -3.39 -6.11 0.96
CA LEU A 91 -4.22 -4.91 0.98
C LEU A 91 -4.32 -4.32 -0.42
N LEU A 92 -5.51 -3.86 -0.76
CA LEU A 92 -5.78 -3.05 -1.92
C LEU A 92 -6.32 -1.70 -1.46
N MET A 93 -5.51 -0.67 -1.60
CA MET A 93 -5.86 0.68 -1.19
C MET A 93 -5.98 1.60 -2.41
N PRO A 94 -6.86 2.60 -2.42
CA PRO A 94 -6.84 3.63 -3.44
C PRO A 94 -5.44 4.24 -3.54
N TRP A 95 -4.94 4.40 -4.77
CA TRP A 95 -3.66 5.07 -4.99
C TRP A 95 -3.76 6.53 -4.57
N VAL A 96 -2.82 6.99 -3.76
CA VAL A 96 -2.71 8.40 -3.37
C VAL A 96 -1.70 9.07 -4.30
N GLU A 97 -2.15 10.05 -5.08
CA GLU A 97 -1.26 10.87 -5.91
C GLU A 97 -0.54 11.89 -5.02
N GLY A 98 0.70 12.18 -5.34
CA GLY A 98 1.53 13.14 -4.60
C GLY A 98 2.98 12.68 -4.49
N ARG A 99 3.73 13.35 -3.61
CA ARG A 99 5.14 13.07 -3.33
C ARG A 99 5.32 12.73 -1.85
N PRO A 100 6.26 11.85 -1.50
CA PRO A 100 6.63 11.62 -0.11
C PRO A 100 7.07 12.91 0.58
N LEU A 101 6.71 13.06 1.85
CA LEU A 101 7.03 14.26 2.63
C LEU A 101 8.54 14.48 2.78
N ASP A 102 9.35 13.41 2.84
CA ASP A 102 10.79 13.47 2.93
C ASP A 102 11.42 14.20 1.73
N GLU A 103 10.89 14.00 0.51
CA GLU A 103 11.33 14.75 -0.68
C GLU A 103 11.06 16.25 -0.55
N LEU A 104 9.94 16.63 0.05
CA LEU A 104 9.57 18.02 0.25
C LEU A 104 10.36 18.69 1.37
N ILE A 105 10.64 17.98 2.45
CA ILE A 105 11.50 18.47 3.55
C ILE A 105 12.92 18.74 3.04
N GLY A 106 13.42 17.92 2.15
CA GLY A 106 14.75 18.10 1.53
C GLY A 106 14.84 19.22 0.48
N ASN A 107 13.70 19.75 0.03
CA ASN A 107 13.65 20.76 -1.03
C ASN A 107 13.62 22.18 -0.45
N PRO A 108 14.68 23.03 -0.68
CA PRO A 108 14.74 24.38 -0.15
C PRO A 108 13.64 25.32 -0.66
N ASN A 109 12.96 24.97 -1.74
CA ASN A 109 11.87 25.76 -2.32
C ASN A 109 10.49 25.37 -1.75
N SER A 110 10.41 24.45 -0.81
CA SER A 110 9.17 24.04 -0.20
C SER A 110 8.59 25.12 0.72
N ASP A 111 7.26 25.26 0.72
CA ASP A 111 6.55 26.13 1.66
C ASP A 111 6.41 25.41 3.03
N TYR A 112 7.45 25.52 3.84
CA TYR A 112 7.48 24.86 5.16
C TYR A 112 6.36 25.31 6.10
N THR A 113 5.87 26.56 5.93
CA THR A 113 4.77 27.06 6.75
C THR A 113 3.47 26.32 6.44
N LYS A 114 3.19 26.09 5.17
CA LYS A 114 2.02 25.31 4.76
C LYS A 114 2.19 23.82 5.10
N LEU A 115 3.37 23.25 4.85
CA LEU A 115 3.65 21.86 5.21
C LEU A 115 3.45 21.61 6.70
N SER A 116 3.94 22.51 7.57
CA SER A 116 3.74 22.38 9.02
C SER A 116 2.26 22.37 9.39
N LYS A 117 1.46 23.29 8.84
CA LYS A 117 0.02 23.33 9.11
C LYS A 117 -0.72 22.08 8.63
N SER A 118 -0.33 21.54 7.48
CA SER A 118 -0.92 20.30 6.97
C SER A 118 -0.53 19.10 7.81
N PHE A 119 0.70 19.09 8.33
CA PHE A 119 1.16 18.05 9.25
C PHE A 119 0.43 18.13 10.59
N ASP A 120 0.22 19.34 11.15
CA ASP A 120 -0.55 19.54 12.38
C ASP A 120 -1.96 18.97 12.24
N LYS A 121 -2.61 19.21 11.09
CA LYS A 121 -3.94 18.65 10.79
C LYS A 121 -3.89 17.12 10.74
N LEU A 122 -2.93 16.54 10.01
CA LEU A 122 -2.75 15.10 9.92
C LEU A 122 -2.54 14.46 11.31
N ALA A 123 -1.72 15.11 12.16
CA ALA A 123 -1.46 14.66 13.53
C ALA A 123 -2.71 14.70 14.41
N LEU A 124 -3.52 15.76 14.29
CA LEU A 124 -4.80 15.88 15.02
C LEU A 124 -5.80 14.81 14.57
N ASP A 125 -5.93 14.57 13.26
CA ASP A 125 -6.80 13.53 12.72
C ASP A 125 -6.38 12.15 13.23
N MET A 126 -5.07 11.89 13.30
CA MET A 126 -4.53 10.64 13.86
C MET A 126 -4.81 10.50 15.37
N LEU A 127 -4.68 11.57 16.14
CA LEU A 127 -4.99 11.54 17.60
C LEU A 127 -6.48 11.29 17.87
N GLY A 128 -7.36 11.64 16.93
CA GLY A 128 -8.78 11.34 16.98
C GLY A 128 -9.15 9.94 16.50
N SER A 129 -8.20 9.19 15.96
CA SER A 129 -8.40 7.81 15.47
C SER A 129 -8.38 6.80 16.61
N GLU A 130 -9.14 5.71 16.47
CA GLU A 130 -9.11 4.56 17.39
C GLU A 130 -7.83 3.71 17.23
N TYR A 131 -7.08 3.92 16.16
CA TYR A 131 -5.89 3.12 15.81
C TYR A 131 -4.63 3.98 15.81
N ALA A 132 -3.55 3.44 16.37
CA ALA A 132 -2.23 4.04 16.26
C ALA A 132 -1.54 3.58 14.97
N HIS A 133 -0.95 4.52 14.23
CA HIS A 133 -0.28 4.23 12.96
C HIS A 133 0.94 3.29 13.15
N GLY A 134 1.72 3.45 14.22
CA GLY A 134 2.83 2.56 14.58
C GLY A 134 4.15 2.79 13.82
N ASP A 135 4.15 3.46 12.66
CA ASP A 135 5.36 3.75 11.86
C ASP A 135 5.28 5.14 11.21
N ILE A 136 5.21 6.17 12.05
CA ILE A 136 5.16 7.56 11.60
C ILE A 136 6.55 8.01 11.17
N LYS A 137 6.72 8.21 9.87
CA LYS A 137 7.95 8.74 9.26
C LYS A 137 7.61 9.48 7.97
N PRO A 138 8.46 10.43 7.50
CA PRO A 138 8.14 11.27 6.36
C PRO A 138 7.91 10.50 5.05
N ASP A 139 8.58 9.39 4.84
CA ASP A 139 8.41 8.52 3.66
C ASP A 139 7.08 7.75 3.66
N ASN A 140 6.39 7.65 4.81
CA ASN A 140 5.04 7.08 4.93
C ASN A 140 3.94 8.14 4.85
N ILE A 141 4.25 9.37 4.47
CA ILE A 141 3.29 10.47 4.29
C ILE A 141 3.38 10.97 2.86
N ILE A 142 2.27 10.90 2.14
CA ILE A 142 2.15 11.48 0.79
C ILE A 142 1.52 12.86 0.90
N VAL A 143 2.09 13.81 0.16
CA VAL A 143 1.65 15.19 0.05
C VAL A 143 1.19 15.45 -1.38
N ASP A 144 -0.08 15.81 -1.56
CA ASP A 144 -0.64 16.16 -2.86
C ASP A 144 -0.25 17.59 -3.32
N ASP A 145 -0.66 17.98 -4.52
CA ASP A 145 -0.35 19.29 -5.10
C ASP A 145 -0.99 20.46 -4.33
N GLU A 146 -2.05 20.19 -3.55
CA GLU A 146 -2.70 21.17 -2.67
C GLU A 146 -2.09 21.21 -1.27
N LEU A 147 -1.03 20.43 -1.04
CA LEU A 147 -0.33 20.22 0.22
C LEU A 147 -1.16 19.50 1.30
N ASN A 148 -2.21 18.77 0.93
CA ASN A 148 -2.86 17.87 1.86
C ASN A 148 -1.98 16.65 2.10
N MET A 149 -1.97 16.17 3.34
CA MET A 149 -1.15 15.02 3.75
C MET A 149 -2.00 13.81 4.08
N ARG A 150 -1.50 12.63 3.72
CA ARG A 150 -2.11 11.34 4.05
C ARG A 150 -1.06 10.31 4.41
N PHE A 151 -1.33 9.51 5.42
CA PHE A 151 -0.55 8.29 5.69
C PHE A 151 -0.85 7.23 4.63
N ILE A 152 0.20 6.47 4.24
CA ILE A 152 0.10 5.40 3.23
C ILE A 152 0.48 4.01 3.77
N ASP A 153 0.96 3.89 5.01
CA ASP A 153 1.40 2.62 5.61
C ASP A 153 1.00 2.48 7.08
#